data_4028534a0936daf5e53974e05fb6766f
#
_entry.id   4028534a0936daf5e53974e05fb6766f
#
_cell.length_a   1.000
_cell.length_b   1.000
_cell.length_c   1.000
_cell.angle_alpha   90.00
_cell.angle_beta   90.00
_cell.angle_gamma   90.00
#
_symmetry.space_group_name_H-M   'P 1'
#
loop_
_entity.id
_entity.type
_entity.pdbx_description
1 polymer ?
#
loop_
_entity_poly.entity_id
_entity_poly.type
_entity_poly.pdbx_seq_one_letter_code
_entity_poly.pdbx_strand_id
1 'polypeptide(L)'
;QIRASMKINDEMLRFYWKLGKGILSMSEQFGYGMSFYKTVSDDLKSILPDVKSFSPTNLKYMRYFYEMYPDAVICPQVEDELITDANRPQVGDDLQIIFRIPWGHNKIILDKCKGNSAKALFYIRKTIENNWSRDVLLNFLGTDLYERQGKAITNFSNTLPIEQSDLAQAITKDPYNFDFLTLRERYDEKELKDALIEKVNNFLMELGTGFAYMGREVRIEVGDTEKFIDMLFYNTQRHCYVVVEIK
;
A
#
# COMPACT_ATOMS: atom_id res chain seq x y z
N GLN A 1 1.76 20.86 13.41
CA GLN A 1 2.66 19.75 13.74
C GLN A 1 2.71 18.68 12.62
N ILE A 2 1.59 18.21 12.07
CA ILE A 2 1.56 17.16 11.00
C ILE A 2 2.30 17.62 9.74
N ARG A 3 2.06 18.84 9.25
CA ARG A 3 2.76 19.39 8.08
C ARG A 3 4.29 19.47 8.27
N ALA A 4 4.73 19.84 9.47
CA ALA A 4 6.16 19.91 9.78
C ALA A 4 6.82 18.52 9.77
N SER A 5 6.16 17.49 10.34
CA SER A 5 6.68 16.12 10.31
C SER A 5 6.71 15.53 8.90
N MET A 6 5.72 15.87 8.04
CA MET A 6 5.73 15.47 6.62
C MET A 6 6.89 16.10 5.86
N LYS A 7 7.17 17.39 6.08
CA LYS A 7 8.30 18.08 5.45
C LYS A 7 9.64 17.49 5.89
N ILE A 8 9.82 17.20 7.17
CA ILE A 8 11.03 16.57 7.71
C ILE A 8 11.23 15.18 7.08
N ASN A 9 10.17 14.37 6.95
CA ASN A 9 10.25 13.06 6.31
C ASN A 9 10.65 13.18 4.83
N ASP A 10 10.06 14.10 4.10
CA ASP A 10 10.37 14.36 2.68
C ASP A 10 11.85 14.72 2.50
N GLU A 11 12.37 15.69 3.25
CA GLU A 11 13.77 16.12 3.21
C GLU A 11 14.74 14.98 3.56
N MET A 12 14.41 14.20 4.59
CA MET A 12 15.19 13.03 4.99
C MET A 12 15.25 11.99 3.86
N LEU A 13 14.14 11.71 3.20
CA LEU A 13 14.09 10.73 2.11
C LEU A 13 14.82 11.21 0.86
N ARG A 14 14.75 12.49 0.55
CA ARG A 14 15.56 13.11 -0.53
C ARG A 14 17.05 13.02 -0.24
N PHE A 15 17.44 13.23 1.00
CA PHE A 15 18.81 13.03 1.45
C PHE A 15 19.24 11.55 1.29
N TYR A 16 18.40 10.60 1.69
CA TYR A 16 18.68 9.16 1.52
C TYR A 16 18.82 8.78 0.05
N TRP A 17 17.99 9.34 -0.82
CA TRP A 17 18.07 9.12 -2.26
C TRP A 17 19.38 9.66 -2.85
N LYS A 18 19.79 10.89 -2.47
CA LYS A 18 21.08 11.48 -2.88
C LYS A 18 22.27 10.65 -2.38
N LEU A 19 22.22 10.23 -1.13
CA LEU A 19 23.26 9.38 -0.55
C LEU A 19 23.32 8.02 -1.24
N GLY A 20 22.18 7.44 -1.58
CA GLY A 20 22.09 6.20 -2.35
C GLY A 20 22.75 6.31 -3.73
N LYS A 21 22.56 7.44 -4.42
CA LYS A 21 23.26 7.77 -5.67
C LYS A 21 24.78 7.79 -5.50
N GLY A 22 25.27 8.49 -4.48
CA GLY A 22 26.70 8.56 -4.17
C GLY A 22 27.29 7.19 -3.83
N ILE A 23 26.59 6.39 -3.03
CA ILE A 23 27.00 5.01 -2.68
C ILE A 23 27.10 4.15 -3.93
N LEU A 24 26.15 4.23 -4.87
CA LEU A 24 26.19 3.48 -6.13
C LEU A 24 27.44 3.85 -6.94
N SER A 25 27.68 5.15 -7.18
CA SER A 25 28.85 5.63 -7.93
C SER A 25 30.17 5.22 -7.29
N MET A 26 30.29 5.26 -5.96
CA MET A 26 31.48 4.81 -5.24
C MET A 26 31.66 3.28 -5.34
N SER A 27 30.60 2.53 -5.28
CA SER A 27 30.66 1.05 -5.35
C SER A 27 31.10 0.55 -6.73
N GLU A 28 30.79 1.27 -7.79
CA GLU A 28 31.26 0.99 -9.15
C GLU A 28 32.78 1.21 -9.30
N GLN A 29 33.33 2.17 -8.55
CA GLN A 29 34.76 2.51 -8.60
C GLN A 29 35.61 1.57 -7.71
N PHE A 30 35.13 1.19 -6.55
CA PHE A 30 35.91 0.51 -5.52
C PHE A 30 35.55 -0.98 -5.32
N GLY A 31 34.58 -1.50 -6.07
CA GLY A 31 34.08 -2.89 -5.98
C GLY A 31 33.11 -3.13 -4.83
N TYR A 32 32.25 -4.14 -5.00
CA TYR A 32 31.24 -4.52 -4.04
C TYR A 32 31.78 -5.51 -3.00
N GLY A 33 31.71 -5.18 -1.71
CA GLY A 33 31.99 -6.09 -0.62
C GLY A 33 31.28 -5.71 0.67
N MET A 34 31.09 -6.64 1.60
CA MET A 34 30.52 -6.34 2.92
C MET A 34 31.36 -5.31 3.70
N SER A 35 32.68 -5.24 3.46
CA SER A 35 33.58 -4.25 4.02
C SER A 35 33.29 -2.83 3.54
N PHE A 36 32.87 -2.64 2.29
CA PHE A 36 32.56 -1.31 1.72
C PHE A 36 31.50 -0.58 2.55
N TYR A 37 30.34 -1.20 2.78
CA TYR A 37 29.27 -0.56 3.58
C TYR A 37 29.67 -0.29 5.02
N LYS A 38 30.53 -1.15 5.59
CA LYS A 38 31.05 -0.94 6.93
C LYS A 38 31.97 0.30 6.97
N THR A 39 32.90 0.40 6.03
CA THR A 39 33.79 1.56 5.92
C THR A 39 33.00 2.86 5.72
N VAL A 40 32.08 2.90 4.76
CA VAL A 40 31.20 4.08 4.55
C VAL A 40 30.38 4.42 5.80
N SER A 41 29.88 3.41 6.53
CA SER A 41 29.17 3.61 7.78
C SER A 41 30.04 4.24 8.85
N ASP A 42 31.28 3.78 9.00
CA ASP A 42 32.20 4.25 10.02
C ASP A 42 32.69 5.67 9.69
N ASP A 43 32.96 5.96 8.41
CA ASP A 43 33.30 7.31 7.94
C ASP A 43 32.17 8.33 8.19
N LEU A 44 30.94 7.97 7.80
CA LEU A 44 29.77 8.84 8.02
C LEU A 44 29.49 9.09 9.50
N LYS A 45 29.66 8.10 10.36
CA LYS A 45 29.49 8.26 11.81
C LYS A 45 30.60 9.10 12.45
N SER A 46 31.81 9.08 11.89
CA SER A 46 32.89 9.94 12.36
C SER A 46 32.63 11.41 12.07
N ILE A 47 31.95 11.71 10.94
CA ILE A 47 31.61 13.07 10.53
C ILE A 47 30.32 13.54 11.22
N LEU A 48 29.33 12.65 11.38
CA LEU A 48 28.00 12.92 11.91
C LEU A 48 27.64 11.93 13.03
N PRO A 49 28.25 12.02 14.23
CA PRO A 49 28.12 11.03 15.29
C PRO A 49 26.70 10.91 15.84
N ASP A 50 25.92 11.97 15.79
CA ASP A 50 24.54 12.01 16.33
C ASP A 50 23.52 11.34 15.42
N VAL A 51 23.88 11.00 14.17
CA VAL A 51 22.97 10.44 13.18
C VAL A 51 22.99 8.92 13.22
N LYS A 52 21.94 8.31 13.82
CA LYS A 52 21.81 6.85 13.97
C LYS A 52 21.45 6.09 12.68
N SER A 53 21.11 6.78 11.60
CA SER A 53 20.58 6.17 10.38
C SER A 53 21.67 5.60 9.43
N PHE A 54 22.95 5.73 9.72
CA PHE A 54 24.05 5.28 8.86
C PHE A 54 24.55 3.86 9.17
N SER A 55 23.66 2.94 9.55
CA SER A 55 24.05 1.53 9.64
C SER A 55 24.33 0.94 8.25
N PRO A 56 25.26 -0.05 8.11
CA PRO A 56 25.55 -0.69 6.83
C PRO A 56 24.29 -1.19 6.10
N THR A 57 23.36 -1.78 6.85
CA THR A 57 22.07 -2.24 6.29
C THR A 57 21.24 -1.07 5.75
N ASN A 58 21.17 0.04 6.48
CA ASN A 58 20.38 1.18 6.03
C ASN A 58 20.99 1.88 4.80
N LEU A 59 22.33 1.96 4.75
CA LEU A 59 23.05 2.47 3.56
C LEU A 59 22.77 1.61 2.32
N LYS A 60 22.67 0.29 2.49
CA LYS A 60 22.27 -0.63 1.42
C LYS A 60 20.85 -0.35 0.92
N TYR A 61 19.89 -0.08 1.83
CA TYR A 61 18.53 0.32 1.45
C TYR A 61 18.50 1.69 0.75
N MET A 62 19.33 2.65 1.14
CA MET A 62 19.43 3.94 0.46
C MET A 62 19.90 3.77 -0.99
N ARG A 63 20.87 2.87 -1.24
CA ARG A 63 21.27 2.51 -2.60
C ARG A 63 20.12 1.89 -3.38
N TYR A 64 19.43 0.89 -2.81
CA TYR A 64 18.28 0.25 -3.45
C TYR A 64 17.15 1.24 -3.75
N PHE A 65 16.97 2.25 -2.90
CA PHE A 65 15.99 3.31 -3.09
C PHE A 65 16.32 4.17 -4.31
N TYR A 66 17.57 4.50 -4.50
CA TYR A 66 18.03 5.18 -5.72
C TYR A 66 17.91 4.28 -6.95
N GLU A 67 18.37 3.04 -6.89
CA GLU A 67 18.31 2.08 -8.01
C GLU A 67 16.88 1.81 -8.47
N MET A 68 15.90 1.79 -7.54
CA MET A 68 14.49 1.61 -7.86
C MET A 68 13.88 2.83 -8.56
N TYR A 69 14.36 4.04 -8.24
CA TYR A 69 13.80 5.31 -8.71
C TYR A 69 14.90 6.27 -9.18
N PRO A 70 15.70 5.90 -10.19
CA PRO A 70 16.85 6.71 -10.63
C PRO A 70 16.45 8.07 -11.21
N ASP A 71 15.24 8.13 -11.81
CA ASP A 71 14.71 9.34 -12.46
C ASP A 71 13.87 10.23 -11.53
N ALA A 72 13.90 9.95 -10.22
CA ALA A 72 13.24 10.81 -9.25
C ALA A 72 13.91 12.19 -9.25
N VAL A 73 13.33 13.14 -9.96
CA VAL A 73 13.85 14.51 -10.04
C VAL A 73 13.67 15.18 -8.68
N ILE A 74 14.78 15.60 -8.08
CA ILE A 74 14.73 16.44 -6.90
C ILE A 74 14.50 17.87 -7.38
N CYS A 75 13.23 18.25 -7.53
CA CYS A 75 12.91 19.67 -7.66
C CYS A 75 13.25 20.34 -6.32
N PRO A 76 14.05 21.44 -6.32
CA PRO A 76 14.11 22.32 -5.15
C PRO A 76 12.68 22.76 -4.84
N GLN A 77 12.29 22.71 -3.57
CA GLN A 77 11.03 23.33 -3.16
C GLN A 77 11.11 24.82 -3.52
N VAL A 78 10.36 25.22 -4.53
CA VAL A 78 10.08 26.64 -4.75
C VAL A 78 9.17 27.01 -3.59
N GLU A 79 9.68 27.88 -2.71
CA GLU A 79 8.90 28.46 -1.62
C GLU A 79 7.65 29.10 -2.22
N ASP A 80 6.49 28.77 -1.63
CA ASP A 80 5.15 29.26 -1.84
C ASP A 80 5.01 30.53 -2.73
N GLU A 81 5.11 30.39 -4.04
CA GLU A 81 4.47 31.32 -4.96
C GLU A 81 3.43 30.58 -5.79
N LEU A 82 2.22 31.08 -5.66
CA LEU A 82 0.97 30.75 -6.35
C LEU A 82 1.20 30.25 -7.80
N ILE A 83 1.45 28.96 -7.99
CA ILE A 83 1.45 28.34 -9.31
C ILE A 83 0.10 27.65 -9.48
N THR A 84 -0.75 28.27 -10.27
CA THR A 84 -2.00 27.72 -10.76
C THR A 84 -1.76 26.42 -11.54
N ASP A 85 -2.60 25.41 -11.28
CA ASP A 85 -2.56 24.01 -11.69
C ASP A 85 -2.51 23.67 -13.20
N ALA A 86 -2.24 24.60 -14.09
CA ALA A 86 -2.50 24.39 -15.51
C ALA A 86 -1.30 23.92 -16.37
N ASN A 87 -0.05 23.85 -15.83
CA ASN A 87 1.13 23.57 -16.67
C ASN A 87 2.27 22.77 -16.01
N ARG A 88 1.96 21.69 -15.26
CA ARG A 88 2.99 20.76 -14.79
C ARG A 88 3.15 19.57 -15.74
N PRO A 89 4.38 19.18 -16.11
CA PRO A 89 4.59 17.91 -16.81
C PRO A 89 4.28 16.72 -15.88
N GLN A 90 3.33 15.89 -16.27
CA GLN A 90 2.81 14.77 -15.47
C GLN A 90 3.85 13.70 -15.06
N VAL A 91 4.98 13.61 -15.73
CA VAL A 91 5.99 12.55 -15.48
C VAL A 91 6.85 12.83 -14.23
N GLY A 92 7.05 14.08 -13.86
CA GLY A 92 7.83 14.47 -12.67
C GLY A 92 7.05 14.32 -11.34
N ASP A 93 5.74 14.54 -11.36
CA ASP A 93 4.90 14.48 -10.15
C ASP A 93 4.69 13.05 -9.65
N ASP A 94 4.63 12.08 -10.53
CA ASP A 94 4.43 10.66 -10.18
C ASP A 94 5.57 10.07 -9.36
N LEU A 95 6.81 10.52 -9.57
CA LEU A 95 7.96 10.04 -8.80
C LEU A 95 8.15 10.78 -7.47
N GLN A 96 7.56 11.97 -7.30
CA GLN A 96 7.64 12.71 -6.02
C GLN A 96 6.90 12.01 -4.88
N ILE A 97 5.92 11.15 -5.19
CA ILE A 97 5.15 10.43 -4.18
C ILE A 97 6.00 9.48 -3.33
N ILE A 98 7.18 9.03 -3.82
CA ILE A 98 8.09 8.14 -3.07
C ILE A 98 8.61 8.79 -1.78
N PHE A 99 8.67 10.13 -1.74
CA PHE A 99 9.11 10.90 -0.57
C PHE A 99 7.98 11.18 0.44
N ARG A 100 6.72 10.84 0.09
CA ARG A 100 5.54 11.14 0.93
C ARG A 100 5.21 10.07 1.94
N ILE A 101 5.73 8.86 1.80
CA ILE A 101 5.52 7.75 2.75
C ILE A 101 6.72 7.60 3.68
N PRO A 102 6.55 7.08 4.92
CA PRO A 102 7.66 6.89 5.85
C PRO A 102 8.73 5.92 5.32
N TRP A 103 9.99 6.12 5.76
CA TRP A 103 11.11 5.27 5.37
C TRP A 103 10.88 3.78 5.62
N GLY A 104 10.19 3.44 6.74
CA GLY A 104 9.84 2.06 7.05
C GLY A 104 8.94 1.40 6.00
N HIS A 105 8.01 2.14 5.40
CA HIS A 105 7.17 1.67 4.28
C HIS A 105 8.00 1.49 3.02
N ASN A 106 8.85 2.47 2.68
CA ASN A 106 9.73 2.36 1.52
C ASN A 106 10.60 1.10 1.59
N LYS A 107 11.19 0.77 2.75
CA LYS A 107 12.01 -0.45 2.90
C LYS A 107 11.21 -1.74 2.61
N ILE A 108 9.99 -1.82 3.10
CA ILE A 108 9.10 -2.97 2.83
C ILE A 108 8.81 -3.10 1.32
N ILE A 109 8.50 -1.98 0.66
CA ILE A 109 8.22 -1.96 -0.77
C ILE A 109 9.46 -2.36 -1.57
N LEU A 110 10.65 -1.85 -1.22
CA LEU A 110 11.91 -2.22 -1.85
C LEU A 110 12.18 -3.72 -1.77
N ASP A 111 11.93 -4.33 -0.60
CA ASP A 111 12.14 -5.77 -0.40
C ASP A 111 11.14 -6.62 -1.21
N LYS A 112 9.88 -6.19 -1.26
CA LYS A 112 8.80 -6.99 -1.85
C LYS A 112 8.63 -6.77 -3.35
N CYS A 113 8.92 -5.58 -3.86
CA CYS A 113 8.75 -5.27 -5.29
C CYS A 113 10.00 -5.55 -6.13
N LYS A 114 11.19 -5.78 -5.53
CA LYS A 114 12.42 -6.29 -6.17
C LYS A 114 12.72 -5.71 -7.57
N GLY A 115 12.82 -4.39 -7.68
CA GLY A 115 13.16 -3.71 -8.94
C GLY A 115 11.99 -3.44 -9.88
N ASN A 116 10.77 -3.86 -9.55
CA ASN A 116 9.56 -3.48 -10.29
C ASN A 116 9.05 -2.12 -9.78
N SER A 117 9.49 -1.04 -10.41
CA SER A 117 9.13 0.33 -10.02
C SER A 117 7.63 0.62 -10.20
N ALA A 118 6.99 0.04 -11.22
CA ALA A 118 5.55 0.21 -11.45
C ALA A 118 4.71 -0.40 -10.32
N LYS A 119 5.05 -1.63 -9.90
CA LYS A 119 4.44 -2.29 -8.74
C LYS A 119 4.68 -1.48 -7.46
N ALA A 120 5.91 -0.99 -7.26
CA ALA A 120 6.27 -0.19 -6.10
C ALA A 120 5.46 1.12 -6.03
N LEU A 121 5.35 1.87 -7.13
CA LEU A 121 4.58 3.11 -7.23
C LEU A 121 3.07 2.85 -6.98
N PHE A 122 2.53 1.75 -7.46
CA PHE A 122 1.16 1.35 -7.16
C PHE A 122 0.91 1.24 -5.64
N TYR A 123 1.77 0.50 -4.92
CA TYR A 123 1.62 0.35 -3.47
C TYR A 123 1.88 1.65 -2.70
N ILE A 124 2.77 2.53 -3.19
CA ILE A 124 2.96 3.86 -2.63
C ILE A 124 1.69 4.70 -2.75
N ARG A 125 1.07 4.76 -3.94
CA ARG A 125 -0.20 5.48 -4.15
C ARG A 125 -1.29 4.93 -3.23
N LYS A 126 -1.46 3.61 -3.19
CA LYS A 126 -2.45 2.96 -2.30
C LYS A 126 -2.19 3.24 -0.83
N THR A 127 -0.94 3.29 -0.41
CA THR A 127 -0.55 3.65 0.96
C THR A 127 -0.94 5.09 1.29
N ILE A 128 -0.73 6.03 0.37
CA ILE A 128 -1.10 7.45 0.55
C ILE A 128 -2.63 7.63 0.56
N GLU A 129 -3.32 7.04 -0.43
CA GLU A 129 -4.77 7.14 -0.59
C GLU A 129 -5.53 6.62 0.63
N ASN A 130 -5.08 5.50 1.18
CA ASN A 130 -5.79 4.78 2.24
C ASN A 130 -5.12 4.91 3.62
N ASN A 131 -4.04 5.68 3.75
CA ASN A 131 -3.26 5.84 4.98
C ASN A 131 -2.85 4.50 5.61
N TRP A 132 -2.36 3.55 4.80
CA TRP A 132 -2.01 2.22 5.28
C TRP A 132 -0.88 2.26 6.29
N SER A 133 -1.07 1.55 7.40
CA SER A 133 0.00 1.22 8.34
C SER A 133 0.98 0.22 7.69
N ARG A 134 2.12 -0.02 8.36
CA ARG A 134 3.12 -0.98 7.87
C ARG A 134 2.55 -2.39 7.76
N ASP A 135 1.72 -2.81 8.71
CA ASP A 135 1.14 -4.15 8.76
C ASP A 135 0.07 -4.33 7.68
N VAL A 136 -0.75 -3.29 7.44
CA VAL A 136 -1.73 -3.27 6.35
C VAL A 136 -1.03 -3.33 4.98
N LEU A 137 0.05 -2.54 4.78
CA LEU A 137 0.84 -2.60 3.55
C LEU A 137 1.45 -3.98 3.33
N LEU A 138 2.02 -4.61 4.38
CA LEU A 138 2.58 -5.97 4.29
C LEU A 138 1.53 -6.99 3.91
N ASN A 139 0.32 -6.89 4.48
CA ASN A 139 -0.78 -7.77 4.15
C ASN A 139 -1.15 -7.66 2.66
N PHE A 140 -1.35 -6.44 2.14
CA PHE A 140 -1.69 -6.25 0.73
C PHE A 140 -0.57 -6.61 -0.24
N LEU A 141 0.69 -6.45 0.15
CA LEU A 141 1.83 -6.97 -0.60
C LEU A 141 1.87 -8.50 -0.64
N GLY A 142 1.43 -9.17 0.43
CA GLY A 142 1.32 -10.63 0.52
C GLY A 142 0.15 -11.20 -0.28
N THR A 143 -0.87 -10.40 -0.58
CA THR A 143 -2.08 -10.84 -1.31
C THR A 143 -2.01 -10.55 -2.81
N ASP A 144 -0.87 -10.16 -3.34
CA ASP A 144 -0.64 -9.85 -4.75
C ASP A 144 -1.68 -8.90 -5.38
N LEU A 145 -2.07 -7.88 -4.59
CA LEU A 145 -3.10 -6.91 -4.99
C LEU A 145 -2.79 -6.23 -6.35
N TYR A 146 -1.51 -5.97 -6.63
CA TYR A 146 -1.09 -5.38 -7.91
C TYR A 146 -1.38 -6.30 -9.10
N GLU A 147 -1.11 -7.59 -8.98
CA GLU A 147 -1.30 -8.60 -10.01
C GLU A 147 -2.77 -8.93 -10.25
N ARG A 148 -3.60 -8.74 -9.23
CA ARG A 148 -5.05 -9.01 -9.25
C ARG A 148 -5.87 -7.85 -9.81
N GLN A 149 -5.30 -6.67 -9.89
CA GLN A 149 -6.02 -5.49 -10.34
C GLN A 149 -6.56 -5.68 -11.77
N GLY A 150 -7.81 -5.36 -11.99
CA GLY A 150 -8.48 -5.49 -13.30
C GLY A 150 -8.87 -6.92 -13.69
N LYS A 151 -8.73 -7.91 -12.78
CA LYS A 151 -9.00 -9.33 -13.07
C LYS A 151 -10.28 -9.87 -12.42
N ALA A 152 -11.11 -9.01 -11.82
CA ALA A 152 -12.38 -9.44 -11.26
C ALA A 152 -13.28 -10.03 -12.35
N ILE A 153 -13.75 -11.26 -12.15
CA ILE A 153 -14.76 -11.88 -13.03
C ILE A 153 -16.12 -11.42 -12.53
N THR A 154 -16.78 -10.56 -13.28
CA THR A 154 -18.11 -10.06 -12.98
C THR A 154 -19.08 -10.40 -14.10
N ASN A 155 -20.37 -10.51 -13.78
CA ASN A 155 -21.43 -10.69 -14.74
C ASN A 155 -22.23 -9.40 -15.02
N PHE A 156 -21.73 -8.27 -14.53
CA PHE A 156 -22.44 -6.99 -14.57
C PHE A 156 -22.78 -6.56 -15.99
N SER A 157 -21.86 -6.77 -16.94
CA SER A 157 -22.09 -6.47 -18.36
C SER A 157 -23.27 -7.26 -18.97
N ASN A 158 -23.61 -8.43 -18.42
CA ASN A 158 -24.67 -9.28 -18.91
C ASN A 158 -25.99 -9.07 -18.17
N THR A 159 -25.96 -8.49 -16.96
CA THR A 159 -27.10 -8.43 -16.05
C THR A 159 -27.58 -7.00 -15.75
N LEU A 160 -26.75 -6.00 -16.01
CA LEU A 160 -27.05 -4.59 -15.74
C LEU A 160 -27.00 -3.74 -17.02
N PRO A 161 -27.79 -2.65 -17.10
CA PRO A 161 -27.63 -1.61 -18.11
C PRO A 161 -26.20 -1.07 -18.11
N ILE A 162 -25.69 -0.64 -19.27
CA ILE A 162 -24.28 -0.26 -19.48
C ILE A 162 -23.78 0.74 -18.42
N GLU A 163 -24.53 1.83 -18.17
CA GLU A 163 -24.16 2.84 -17.18
C GLU A 163 -24.06 2.30 -15.73
N GLN A 164 -24.95 1.34 -15.39
CA GLN A 164 -24.96 0.70 -14.07
C GLN A 164 -23.90 -0.39 -13.98
N SER A 165 -23.59 -1.08 -15.08
CA SER A 165 -22.51 -2.08 -15.17
C SER A 165 -21.16 -1.43 -14.93
N ASP A 166 -20.87 -0.33 -15.59
CA ASP A 166 -19.59 0.39 -15.43
C ASP A 166 -19.44 0.92 -14.00
N LEU A 167 -20.51 1.47 -13.42
CA LEU A 167 -20.54 1.91 -12.04
C LEU A 167 -20.34 0.72 -11.08
N ALA A 168 -21.02 -0.40 -11.29
CA ALA A 168 -20.90 -1.59 -10.46
C ALA A 168 -19.48 -2.17 -10.54
N GLN A 169 -18.87 -2.17 -11.72
CA GLN A 169 -17.50 -2.62 -11.93
C GLN A 169 -16.47 -1.72 -11.25
N ALA A 170 -16.66 -0.39 -11.32
CA ALA A 170 -15.82 0.59 -10.62
C ALA A 170 -15.94 0.52 -9.09
N ILE A 171 -17.05 -0.02 -8.60
CA ILE A 171 -17.39 -0.15 -7.18
C ILE A 171 -16.87 -1.45 -6.59
N THR A 172 -16.88 -2.52 -7.38
CA THR A 172 -16.49 -3.87 -6.92
C THR A 172 -14.98 -3.95 -6.93
N LYS A 173 -14.42 -4.38 -5.82
CA LYS A 173 -13.00 -4.67 -5.72
C LYS A 173 -12.67 -5.84 -6.66
N ASP A 174 -11.52 -5.75 -7.31
CA ASP A 174 -10.89 -6.89 -8.00
C ASP A 174 -10.76 -8.10 -7.09
N PRO A 175 -10.59 -9.33 -7.64
CA PRO A 175 -10.91 -10.55 -6.90
C PRO A 175 -10.47 -10.47 -5.44
N TYR A 176 -11.40 -10.71 -4.52
CA TYR A 176 -11.10 -10.78 -3.10
C TYR A 176 -10.13 -11.92 -2.84
N ASN A 177 -9.17 -11.70 -1.96
CA ASN A 177 -8.24 -12.73 -1.53
C ASN A 177 -8.61 -13.22 -0.13
N PHE A 178 -8.89 -14.50 -0.02
CA PHE A 178 -9.23 -15.20 1.23
C PHE A 178 -8.13 -16.14 1.72
N ASP A 179 -6.88 -16.04 1.18
CA ASP A 179 -5.75 -16.89 1.58
C ASP A 179 -5.37 -16.75 3.07
N PHE A 180 -5.81 -15.66 3.70
CA PHE A 180 -5.68 -15.49 5.14
C PHE A 180 -6.54 -16.47 5.94
N LEU A 181 -7.58 -17.05 5.33
CA LEU A 181 -8.39 -18.11 5.92
C LEU A 181 -7.64 -19.43 5.76
N THR A 182 -7.07 -19.96 6.81
CA THR A 182 -6.37 -21.24 6.82
C THR A 182 -7.39 -22.41 6.74
N LEU A 183 -8.11 -22.49 5.63
CA LEU A 183 -9.10 -23.54 5.38
C LEU A 183 -8.44 -24.76 4.74
N ARG A 184 -9.04 -25.95 4.95
CA ARG A 184 -8.65 -27.17 4.25
C ARG A 184 -9.11 -27.09 2.79
N GLU A 185 -8.58 -27.95 1.91
CA GLU A 185 -9.00 -28.03 0.49
C GLU A 185 -10.52 -28.28 0.33
N ARG A 186 -11.14 -28.91 1.31
CA ARG A 186 -12.60 -29.10 1.40
C ARG A 186 -13.07 -28.58 2.74
N TYR A 187 -13.86 -27.54 2.72
CA TYR A 187 -14.49 -26.92 3.89
C TYR A 187 -16.00 -26.83 3.67
N ASP A 188 -16.74 -26.84 4.76
CA ASP A 188 -18.18 -26.60 4.73
C ASP A 188 -18.50 -25.11 4.98
N GLU A 189 -19.75 -24.74 4.77
CA GLU A 189 -20.26 -23.39 4.94
C GLU A 189 -20.00 -22.84 6.36
N LYS A 190 -20.14 -23.70 7.36
CA LYS A 190 -19.95 -23.32 8.77
C LYS A 190 -18.48 -23.03 9.07
N GLU A 191 -17.55 -23.87 8.59
CA GLU A 191 -16.11 -23.67 8.75
C GLU A 191 -15.66 -22.35 8.10
N LEU A 192 -16.21 -22.01 6.93
CA LEU A 192 -15.94 -20.74 6.26
C LEU A 192 -16.48 -19.54 7.05
N LYS A 193 -17.71 -19.61 7.55
CA LYS A 193 -18.31 -18.58 8.40
C LYS A 193 -17.47 -18.31 9.65
N ASP A 194 -17.12 -19.37 10.37
CA ASP A 194 -16.35 -19.26 11.61
C ASP A 194 -14.94 -18.69 11.35
N ALA A 195 -14.26 -19.12 10.29
CA ALA A 195 -12.95 -18.60 9.89
C ALA A 195 -12.98 -17.12 9.48
N LEU A 196 -14.01 -16.68 8.76
CA LEU A 196 -14.20 -15.26 8.40
C LEU A 196 -14.44 -14.39 9.64
N ILE A 197 -15.17 -14.89 10.62
CA ILE A 197 -15.45 -14.17 11.86
C ILE A 197 -14.21 -14.11 12.76
N GLU A 198 -13.49 -15.22 12.91
CA GLU A 198 -12.23 -15.25 13.66
C GLU A 198 -11.22 -14.23 13.11
N LYS A 199 -11.21 -14.06 11.79
CA LYS A 199 -10.32 -13.13 11.09
C LYS A 199 -11.06 -11.93 10.49
N VAL A 200 -12.12 -11.47 11.15
CA VAL A 200 -12.96 -10.36 10.66
C VAL A 200 -12.16 -9.10 10.33
N ASN A 201 -11.06 -8.83 11.03
CA ASN A 201 -10.18 -7.70 10.73
C ASN A 201 -9.52 -7.84 9.35
N ASN A 202 -9.06 -9.05 8.99
CA ASN A 202 -8.47 -9.32 7.69
C ASN A 202 -9.55 -9.25 6.59
N PHE A 203 -10.74 -9.75 6.89
CA PHE A 203 -11.88 -9.66 5.99
C PHE A 203 -12.31 -8.19 5.75
N LEU A 204 -12.35 -7.37 6.79
CA LEU A 204 -12.60 -5.92 6.65
C LEU A 204 -11.52 -5.22 5.82
N MET A 205 -10.25 -5.58 6.00
CA MET A 205 -9.16 -5.05 5.16
C MET A 205 -9.34 -5.47 3.71
N GLU A 206 -9.77 -6.70 3.46
CA GLU A 206 -10.02 -7.18 2.10
C GLU A 206 -11.23 -6.50 1.46
N LEU A 207 -12.30 -6.23 2.22
CA LEU A 207 -13.45 -5.43 1.74
C LEU A 207 -13.06 -4.00 1.37
N GLY A 208 -12.02 -3.45 2.01
CA GLY A 208 -11.51 -2.11 1.77
C GLY A 208 -12.02 -1.05 2.73
N THR A 209 -11.75 0.22 2.42
CA THR A 209 -12.13 1.35 3.28
C THR A 209 -13.63 1.62 3.26
N GLY A 210 -14.13 2.09 4.38
CA GLY A 210 -15.54 2.50 4.51
C GLY A 210 -16.49 1.41 4.98
N PHE A 211 -16.03 0.20 5.26
CA PHE A 211 -16.87 -0.86 5.81
C PHE A 211 -16.76 -0.92 7.34
N ALA A 212 -17.91 -0.97 8.01
CA ALA A 212 -18.03 -1.22 9.43
C ALA A 212 -18.78 -2.54 9.65
N TYR A 213 -18.22 -3.44 10.45
CA TYR A 213 -18.87 -4.69 10.81
C TYR A 213 -19.98 -4.45 11.84
N MET A 214 -21.19 -4.85 11.52
CA MET A 214 -22.38 -4.66 12.36
C MET A 214 -22.76 -5.90 13.17
N GLY A 215 -22.45 -7.08 12.66
CA GLY A 215 -22.74 -8.33 13.34
C GLY A 215 -22.86 -9.55 12.43
N ARG A 216 -22.95 -10.72 13.07
CA ARG A 216 -23.22 -12.01 12.43
C ARG A 216 -24.60 -12.51 12.81
N GLU A 217 -25.20 -13.38 11.98
CA GLU A 217 -26.49 -14.02 12.23
C GLU A 217 -27.54 -13.00 12.67
N VAL A 218 -27.55 -11.86 11.97
CA VAL A 218 -28.44 -10.74 12.30
C VAL A 218 -29.86 -11.13 11.91
N ARG A 219 -30.73 -11.24 12.92
CA ARG A 219 -32.15 -11.58 12.74
C ARG A 219 -32.86 -10.40 12.07
N ILE A 220 -33.60 -10.71 11.03
CA ILE A 220 -34.53 -9.81 10.36
C ILE A 220 -35.91 -10.44 10.23
N GLU A 221 -36.96 -9.65 10.33
CA GLU A 221 -38.33 -10.05 10.10
C GLU A 221 -38.81 -9.57 8.74
N VAL A 222 -39.25 -10.47 7.89
CA VAL A 222 -39.81 -10.16 6.57
C VAL A 222 -41.20 -10.72 6.48
N GLY A 223 -42.21 -9.89 6.71
CA GLY A 223 -43.59 -10.33 6.91
C GLY A 223 -43.70 -11.22 8.17
N ASP A 224 -44.27 -12.42 8.03
CA ASP A 224 -44.40 -13.36 9.13
C ASP A 224 -43.21 -14.37 9.21
N THR A 225 -42.12 -14.12 8.52
CA THR A 225 -40.98 -15.05 8.44
C THR A 225 -39.74 -14.43 9.05
N GLU A 226 -39.08 -15.15 9.94
CA GLU A 226 -37.75 -14.80 10.43
C GLU A 226 -36.68 -15.26 9.45
N LYS A 227 -35.71 -14.38 9.18
CA LYS A 227 -34.52 -14.69 8.40
C LYS A 227 -33.27 -14.23 9.14
N PHE A 228 -32.15 -14.87 8.85
CA PHE A 228 -30.88 -14.55 9.46
C PHE A 228 -29.90 -14.17 8.34
N ILE A 229 -29.26 -13.02 8.49
CA ILE A 229 -28.18 -12.55 7.63
C ILE A 229 -26.86 -13.10 8.19
N ASP A 230 -26.06 -13.78 7.38
CA ASP A 230 -24.78 -14.36 7.83
C ASP A 230 -23.83 -13.34 8.40
N MET A 231 -23.57 -12.27 7.65
CA MET A 231 -22.81 -11.11 8.14
C MET A 231 -23.40 -9.80 7.59
N LEU A 232 -23.53 -8.83 8.46
CA LEU A 232 -24.01 -7.49 8.13
C LEU A 232 -22.89 -6.48 8.31
N PHE A 233 -22.70 -5.64 7.29
CA PHE A 233 -21.80 -4.49 7.30
C PHE A 233 -22.55 -3.21 6.98
N TYR A 234 -21.98 -2.07 7.35
CA TYR A 234 -22.42 -0.77 6.92
C TYR A 234 -21.30 -0.07 6.12
N ASN A 235 -21.62 0.38 4.92
CA ASN A 235 -20.68 1.18 4.13
C ASN A 235 -20.89 2.66 4.44
N THR A 236 -19.89 3.26 5.09
CA THR A 236 -19.94 4.66 5.55
C THR A 236 -19.78 5.67 4.42
N GLN A 237 -19.19 5.28 3.30
CA GLN A 237 -19.02 6.17 2.14
C GLN A 237 -20.29 6.24 1.29
N ARG A 238 -21.07 5.16 1.28
CA ARG A 238 -22.29 5.03 0.47
C ARG A 238 -23.58 5.12 1.28
N HIS A 239 -23.45 5.14 2.61
CA HIS A 239 -24.57 5.18 3.53
C HIS A 239 -25.59 4.04 3.31
N CYS A 240 -25.08 2.82 3.10
CA CYS A 240 -25.92 1.64 2.86
C CYS A 240 -25.44 0.43 3.68
N TYR A 241 -26.39 -0.48 3.95
CA TYR A 241 -26.07 -1.80 4.51
C TYR A 241 -25.58 -2.72 3.41
N VAL A 242 -24.59 -3.56 3.75
CA VAL A 242 -24.04 -4.60 2.89
C VAL A 242 -24.26 -5.94 3.56
N VAL A 243 -24.99 -6.80 2.89
CA VAL A 243 -25.29 -8.17 3.34
C VAL A 243 -24.31 -9.12 2.68
N VAL A 244 -23.66 -9.95 3.47
CA VAL A 244 -22.80 -11.04 3.00
C VAL A 244 -23.44 -12.35 3.38
N GLU A 245 -23.79 -13.14 2.38
CA GLU A 245 -24.33 -14.50 2.49
C GLU A 245 -23.26 -15.50 2.02
N ILE A 246 -23.05 -16.54 2.79
CA ILE A 246 -22.08 -17.59 2.52
C ILE A 246 -22.86 -18.85 2.11
N LYS A 247 -22.52 -19.40 0.94
CA LYS A 247 -23.16 -20.59 0.37
C LYS A 247 -22.11 -21.56 -0.16
#